data_ff14e531554dc65fee69db1fe5f24247
#
_entry.id   ff14e531554dc65fee69db1fe5f24247
#
_cell.length_a   1.000
_cell.length_b   1.000
_cell.length_c   1.000
_cell.angle_alpha   90.00
_cell.angle_beta   90.00
_cell.angle_gamma   90.00
#
_symmetry.space_group_name_H-M   'P 1'
#
loop_
_entity.id
_entity.type
_entity.pdbx_description
1 polymer ?
#
loop_
_entity_poly.entity_id
_entity_poly.type
_entity_poly.pdbx_seq_one_letter_code
_entity_poly.pdbx_strand_id
1 'polypeptide(L)'
;MTSLSSSMADSAITYKVNDPINVDQFIHLLNRTSLGPRRPLDQRDTLAGMLTETDLLVTAWRGDELVGVARSVTDYHFCCYLSDLAVDETCQHGGIGRQLIAHTVQQLKPQCRLILIAAPQAVDYYPKIGFEAHPSAWHILAGDFLALER
;
A
#
# COMPACT_ATOMS: atom_id res chain seq x y z
N MET A 1 10.64 -27.21 -21.60
CA MET A 1 9.69 -27.37 -20.49
C MET A 1 10.20 -26.72 -19.22
N THR A 2 11.46 -26.92 -18.89
CA THR A 2 12.05 -26.32 -17.69
C THR A 2 12.02 -24.79 -17.70
N SER A 3 12.30 -24.16 -18.85
CA SER A 3 12.25 -22.70 -18.95
C SER A 3 10.82 -22.16 -18.76
N LEU A 4 9.83 -22.88 -19.25
CA LEU A 4 8.44 -22.50 -19.11
C LEU A 4 7.97 -22.63 -17.66
N SER A 5 8.34 -23.72 -16.99
CA SER A 5 8.06 -23.92 -15.58
C SER A 5 8.71 -22.85 -14.73
N SER A 6 9.97 -22.53 -15.00
CA SER A 6 10.70 -21.49 -14.29
C SER A 6 10.03 -20.13 -14.47
N SER A 7 9.60 -19.80 -15.69
CA SER A 7 8.92 -18.56 -15.97
C SER A 7 7.58 -18.47 -15.23
N MET A 8 6.85 -19.55 -15.15
CA MET A 8 5.58 -19.60 -14.41
C MET A 8 5.81 -19.44 -12.91
N ALA A 9 6.85 -20.09 -12.37
CA ALA A 9 7.20 -19.94 -10.97
C ALA A 9 7.62 -18.50 -10.64
N ASP A 10 8.39 -17.87 -11.55
CA ASP A 10 8.83 -16.49 -11.37
C ASP A 10 7.67 -15.50 -11.40
N SER A 11 6.60 -15.82 -12.14
CA SER A 11 5.43 -14.94 -12.23
C SER A 11 4.40 -15.18 -11.11
N ALA A 12 4.55 -16.28 -10.37
CA ALA A 12 3.61 -16.63 -9.31
C ALA A 12 3.74 -15.67 -8.13
N ILE A 13 2.65 -15.02 -7.78
CA ILE A 13 2.60 -14.08 -6.67
C ILE A 13 1.73 -14.66 -5.57
N THR A 14 2.24 -14.64 -4.34
CA THR A 14 1.48 -15.00 -3.15
C THR A 14 1.19 -13.77 -2.32
N TYR A 15 0.06 -13.79 -1.61
CA TYR A 15 -0.40 -12.68 -0.79
C TYR A 15 -0.51 -13.12 0.66
N LYS A 16 -0.11 -12.25 1.57
CA LYS A 16 -0.19 -12.50 3.01
C LYS A 16 -0.94 -11.37 3.68
N VAL A 17 -1.78 -11.70 4.65
CA VAL A 17 -2.56 -10.73 5.42
C VAL A 17 -2.04 -10.72 6.85
N ASN A 18 -1.64 -9.53 7.30
CA ASN A 18 -1.14 -9.29 8.66
C ASN A 18 0.06 -10.16 9.06
N ASP A 19 0.85 -10.55 8.08
CA ASP A 19 2.15 -11.17 8.30
C ASP A 19 3.18 -10.03 8.33
N PRO A 20 3.83 -9.76 9.46
CA PRO A 20 4.65 -8.56 9.59
C PRO A 20 5.88 -8.57 8.70
N ILE A 21 6.27 -7.37 8.27
CA ILE A 21 7.54 -7.13 7.59
C ILE A 21 8.37 -6.19 8.45
N ASN A 22 9.68 -6.23 8.28
CA ASN A 22 10.57 -5.32 9.01
C ASN A 22 10.83 -4.03 8.23
N VAL A 23 11.45 -3.05 8.89
CA VAL A 23 11.73 -1.75 8.31
C VAL A 23 12.62 -1.87 7.08
N ASP A 24 13.62 -2.77 7.11
CA ASP A 24 14.52 -2.95 5.98
C ASP A 24 13.80 -3.45 4.74
N GLN A 25 12.89 -4.41 4.91
CA GLN A 25 12.06 -4.91 3.81
C GLN A 25 11.19 -3.80 3.25
N PHE A 26 10.61 -2.98 4.13
CA PHE A 26 9.75 -1.88 3.73
C PHE A 26 10.51 -0.83 2.94
N ILE A 27 11.67 -0.39 3.44
CA ILE A 27 12.52 0.58 2.75
C ILE A 27 12.98 0.02 1.40
N HIS A 28 13.41 -1.23 1.38
CA HIS A 28 13.91 -1.88 0.17
C HIS A 28 12.81 -1.93 -0.91
N LEU A 29 11.59 -2.27 -0.53
CA LEU A 29 10.46 -2.25 -1.46
C LEU A 29 10.17 -0.83 -1.95
N LEU A 30 10.00 0.12 -1.03
CA LEU A 30 9.61 1.49 -1.39
C LEU A 30 10.62 2.14 -2.33
N ASN A 31 11.91 1.84 -2.18
CA ASN A 31 12.95 2.33 -3.09
C ASN A 31 12.78 1.84 -4.53
N ARG A 32 12.00 0.79 -4.74
CA ARG A 32 11.71 0.24 -6.07
C ARG A 32 10.32 0.61 -6.56
N THR A 33 9.72 1.62 -5.95
CA THR A 33 8.36 2.07 -6.28
C THR A 33 8.32 3.58 -6.43
N SER A 34 7.27 4.08 -7.09
CA SER A 34 7.03 5.52 -7.22
C SER A 34 6.64 6.16 -5.89
N LEU A 35 6.32 5.37 -4.88
CA LEU A 35 5.95 5.87 -3.56
C LEU A 35 7.18 6.28 -2.74
N GLY A 36 8.35 5.71 -3.05
CA GLY A 36 9.59 5.98 -2.29
C GLY A 36 9.90 7.47 -2.12
N PRO A 37 9.91 8.29 -3.20
CA PRO A 37 10.17 9.71 -3.09
C PRO A 37 9.15 10.49 -2.25
N ARG A 38 8.03 9.89 -1.96
CA ARG A 38 6.92 10.50 -1.22
C ARG A 38 6.87 10.02 0.23
N ARG A 39 7.88 9.33 0.69
CA ARG A 39 7.96 8.77 2.06
C ARG A 39 9.29 9.14 2.69
N PRO A 40 9.34 9.27 4.03
CA PRO A 40 10.55 9.68 4.73
C PRO A 40 11.50 8.50 4.92
N LEU A 41 12.08 8.00 3.82
CA LEU A 41 12.91 6.79 3.84
C LEU A 41 14.19 6.96 4.65
N ASP A 42 14.65 8.20 4.88
CA ASP A 42 15.79 8.52 5.72
C ASP A 42 15.42 8.58 7.21
N GLN A 43 14.14 8.54 7.54
CA GLN A 43 13.66 8.59 8.92
C GLN A 43 13.20 7.21 9.37
N ARG A 44 14.17 6.39 9.71
CA ARG A 44 13.94 4.98 10.02
C ARG A 44 12.96 4.78 11.18
N ASP A 45 13.03 5.61 12.21
CA ASP A 45 12.12 5.52 13.36
C ASP A 45 10.68 5.83 12.98
N THR A 46 10.49 6.76 12.05
CA THR A 46 9.15 7.08 11.53
C THR A 46 8.57 5.88 10.78
N LEU A 47 9.37 5.25 9.92
CA LEU A 47 8.92 4.07 9.18
C LEU A 47 8.63 2.90 10.12
N ALA A 48 9.44 2.72 11.15
CA ALA A 48 9.20 1.70 12.16
C ALA A 48 7.87 1.94 12.89
N GLY A 49 7.59 3.19 13.25
CA GLY A 49 6.33 3.58 13.87
C GLY A 49 5.13 3.33 12.96
N MET A 50 5.27 3.67 11.67
CA MET A 50 4.24 3.40 10.67
C MET A 50 3.88 1.92 10.63
N LEU A 51 4.88 1.04 10.59
CA LEU A 51 4.66 -0.40 10.56
C LEU A 51 4.04 -0.90 11.87
N THR A 52 4.55 -0.43 13.01
CA THR A 52 4.07 -0.86 14.33
C THR A 52 2.60 -0.52 14.53
N GLU A 53 2.17 0.66 14.07
CA GLU A 53 0.80 1.13 14.25
C GLU A 53 -0.14 0.76 13.09
N THR A 54 0.31 -0.06 12.17
CA THR A 54 -0.52 -0.56 11.08
C THR A 54 -1.58 -1.52 11.61
N ASP A 55 -2.85 -1.30 11.23
CA ASP A 55 -3.95 -2.19 11.60
C ASP A 55 -4.12 -3.33 10.62
N LEU A 56 -3.90 -3.08 9.34
CA LEU A 56 -4.13 -4.06 8.28
C LEU A 56 -3.01 -3.96 7.26
N LEU A 57 -2.26 -5.02 7.13
CA LEU A 57 -1.13 -5.10 6.21
C LEU A 57 -1.35 -6.26 5.26
N VAL A 58 -1.38 -5.96 3.96
CA VAL A 58 -1.38 -6.98 2.92
C VAL A 58 -0.08 -6.87 2.15
N THR A 59 0.59 -8.00 1.95
CA THR A 59 1.86 -8.03 1.23
C THR A 59 1.78 -9.00 0.06
N ALA A 60 2.53 -8.68 -0.99
CA ALA A 60 2.64 -9.50 -2.18
C ALA A 60 4.08 -9.97 -2.32
N TRP A 61 4.25 -11.25 -2.62
CA TRP A 61 5.55 -11.91 -2.64
C TRP A 61 5.75 -12.69 -3.92
N ARG A 62 6.93 -12.56 -4.48
CA ARG A 62 7.42 -13.44 -5.54
C ARG A 62 8.51 -14.31 -4.91
N GLY A 63 8.15 -15.55 -4.52
CA GLY A 63 9.03 -16.37 -3.70
C GLY A 63 9.25 -15.68 -2.35
N ASP A 64 10.51 -15.44 -2.01
CA ASP A 64 10.89 -14.77 -0.76
C ASP A 64 11.06 -13.25 -0.92
N GLU A 65 10.79 -12.74 -2.11
CA GLU A 65 10.96 -11.32 -2.41
C GLU A 65 9.65 -10.56 -2.23
N LEU A 66 9.67 -9.54 -1.38
CA LEU A 66 8.54 -8.63 -1.19
C LEU A 66 8.43 -7.72 -2.41
N VAL A 67 7.32 -7.81 -3.13
CA VAL A 67 7.10 -7.05 -4.37
C VAL A 67 5.93 -6.09 -4.30
N GLY A 68 5.16 -6.12 -3.23
CA GLY A 68 4.04 -5.19 -3.08
C GLY A 68 3.55 -5.10 -1.65
N VAL A 69 2.90 -3.98 -1.33
CA VAL A 69 2.35 -3.72 -0.01
C VAL A 69 1.09 -2.86 -0.12
N ALA A 70 0.12 -3.18 0.72
CA ALA A 70 -1.02 -2.32 1.01
C ALA A 70 -1.11 -2.19 2.53
N ARG A 71 -0.85 -0.99 3.03
CA ARG A 71 -0.80 -0.71 4.46
C ARG A 71 -1.93 0.24 4.84
N SER A 72 -2.78 -0.16 5.79
CA SER A 72 -3.97 0.58 6.17
C SER A 72 -4.07 0.79 7.68
N VAL A 73 -4.70 1.92 8.04
CA VAL A 73 -5.15 2.21 9.39
C VAL A 73 -6.68 2.20 9.34
N THR A 74 -7.33 1.39 10.19
CA THR A 74 -8.75 1.11 10.02
C THR A 74 -9.43 0.65 11.32
N ASP A 75 -10.73 0.94 11.44
CA ASP A 75 -11.58 0.31 12.45
C ASP A 75 -12.30 -0.93 11.91
N TYR A 76 -12.11 -1.26 10.64
CA TYR A 76 -12.72 -2.41 9.93
C TYR A 76 -14.23 -2.28 9.70
N HIS A 77 -14.90 -1.36 10.33
CA HIS A 77 -16.36 -1.25 10.32
C HIS A 77 -16.86 -0.04 9.51
N PHE A 78 -16.26 1.12 9.70
CA PHE A 78 -16.73 2.35 9.10
C PHE A 78 -15.75 2.96 8.13
N CYS A 79 -14.46 3.00 8.46
CA CYS A 79 -13.47 3.63 7.60
C CYS A 79 -12.14 2.85 7.60
N CYS A 80 -11.48 2.91 6.46
CA CYS A 80 -10.16 2.33 6.26
C CYS A 80 -9.35 3.31 5.43
N TYR A 81 -8.27 3.84 5.99
CA TYR A 81 -7.33 4.67 5.24
C TYR A 81 -6.21 3.81 4.70
N LEU A 82 -6.21 3.61 3.39
CA LEU A 82 -5.12 2.92 2.69
C LEU A 82 -4.00 3.93 2.46
N SER A 83 -3.05 3.94 3.40
CA SER A 83 -1.99 4.93 3.43
C SER A 83 -0.91 4.67 2.37
N ASP A 84 -0.55 3.40 2.20
CA ASP A 84 0.49 3.01 1.24
C ASP A 84 -0.02 1.89 0.37
N LEU A 85 0.00 2.11 -0.93
CA LEU A 85 -0.19 1.07 -1.94
C LEU A 85 0.99 1.17 -2.90
N ALA A 86 1.85 0.19 -2.89
CA ALA A 86 3.08 0.23 -3.68
C ALA A 86 3.39 -1.14 -4.26
N VAL A 87 3.81 -1.15 -5.51
CA VAL A 87 4.21 -2.36 -6.24
C VAL A 87 5.56 -2.10 -6.89
N ASP A 88 6.46 -3.05 -6.75
CA ASP A 88 7.77 -3.03 -7.40
C ASP A 88 7.60 -2.70 -8.89
N GLU A 89 8.35 -1.73 -9.40
CA GLU A 89 8.22 -1.25 -10.77
C GLU A 89 8.42 -2.37 -11.80
N THR A 90 9.24 -3.37 -11.47
CA THR A 90 9.46 -4.51 -12.37
C THR A 90 8.27 -5.48 -12.42
N CYS A 91 7.32 -5.32 -11.51
CA CYS A 91 6.14 -6.19 -11.37
C CYS A 91 4.83 -5.48 -11.69
N GLN A 92 4.88 -4.22 -12.15
CA GLN A 92 3.68 -3.46 -12.47
C GLN A 92 3.00 -4.02 -13.73
N HIS A 93 1.73 -3.67 -13.89
CA HIS A 93 0.85 -4.11 -14.99
C HIS A 93 0.43 -5.59 -14.91
N GLY A 94 0.79 -6.30 -13.84
CA GLY A 94 0.38 -7.67 -13.60
C GLY A 94 -0.83 -7.83 -12.69
N GLY A 95 -1.49 -6.73 -12.32
CA GLY A 95 -2.67 -6.77 -11.47
C GLY A 95 -2.38 -6.90 -9.97
N ILE A 96 -1.13 -6.77 -9.55
CA ILE A 96 -0.75 -6.92 -8.14
C ILE A 96 -1.41 -5.84 -7.27
N GLY A 97 -1.39 -4.57 -7.73
CA GLY A 97 -2.02 -3.48 -6.98
C GLY A 97 -3.50 -3.73 -6.75
N ARG A 98 -4.20 -4.19 -7.76
CA ARG A 98 -5.63 -4.51 -7.65
C ARG A 98 -5.87 -5.68 -6.69
N GLN A 99 -5.01 -6.69 -6.72
CA GLN A 99 -5.11 -7.83 -5.81
C GLN A 99 -4.81 -7.43 -4.37
N LEU A 100 -3.85 -6.54 -4.16
CA LEU A 100 -3.58 -5.99 -2.82
C LEU A 100 -4.82 -5.28 -2.27
N ILE A 101 -5.50 -4.50 -3.10
CA ILE A 101 -6.75 -3.85 -2.71
C ILE A 101 -7.84 -4.88 -2.43
N ALA A 102 -7.96 -5.91 -3.28
CA ALA A 102 -8.96 -6.96 -3.09
C ALA A 102 -8.78 -7.68 -1.76
N HIS A 103 -7.55 -8.07 -1.43
CA HIS A 103 -7.26 -8.70 -0.14
C HIS A 103 -7.53 -7.75 1.03
N THR A 104 -7.27 -6.46 0.85
CA THR A 104 -7.57 -5.46 1.87
C THR A 104 -9.07 -5.38 2.15
N VAL A 105 -9.88 -5.20 1.10
CA VAL A 105 -11.34 -5.04 1.28
C VAL A 105 -12.02 -6.31 1.75
N GLN A 106 -11.44 -7.47 1.51
CA GLN A 106 -11.95 -8.74 2.03
C GLN A 106 -11.93 -8.79 3.57
N GLN A 107 -11.07 -7.99 4.20
CA GLN A 107 -10.98 -7.92 5.66
C GLN A 107 -11.96 -6.92 6.26
N LEU A 108 -12.60 -6.09 5.45
CA LEU A 108 -13.45 -5.01 5.90
C LEU A 108 -14.92 -5.40 5.83
N LYS A 109 -15.74 -4.79 6.69
CA LYS A 109 -17.20 -4.93 6.55
C LYS A 109 -17.64 -4.24 5.26
N PRO A 110 -18.70 -4.73 4.59
CA PRO A 110 -19.13 -4.19 3.29
C PRO A 110 -19.44 -2.69 3.30
N GLN A 111 -19.90 -2.15 4.43
CA GLN A 111 -20.21 -0.73 4.57
C GLN A 111 -18.99 0.12 4.93
N CYS A 112 -17.86 -0.49 5.22
CA CYS A 112 -16.62 0.22 5.53
C CYS A 112 -16.12 0.93 4.28
N ARG A 113 -15.79 2.21 4.41
CA ARG A 113 -15.30 3.00 3.28
C ARG A 113 -13.79 2.96 3.21
N LEU A 114 -13.28 2.55 2.05
CA LEU A 114 -11.84 2.58 1.77
C LEU A 114 -11.49 3.93 1.17
N ILE A 115 -10.56 4.63 1.80
CA ILE A 115 -10.15 5.99 1.43
C ILE A 115 -8.65 5.98 1.16
N LEU A 116 -8.22 6.69 0.12
CA LEU A 116 -6.79 6.88 -0.16
C LEU A 116 -6.54 8.24 -0.78
N ILE A 117 -5.29 8.66 -0.73
CA ILE A 117 -4.80 9.83 -1.45
C ILE A 117 -3.82 9.32 -2.49
N ALA A 118 -4.20 9.46 -3.76
CA ALA A 118 -3.40 8.94 -4.85
C ALA A 118 -2.15 9.78 -5.11
N ALA A 119 -1.04 9.12 -5.43
CA ALA A 119 0.12 9.80 -6.00
C ALA A 119 -0.29 10.42 -7.33
N PRO A 120 0.28 11.59 -7.73
CA PRO A 120 -0.14 12.27 -8.96
C PRO A 120 -0.11 11.38 -10.20
N GLN A 121 0.89 10.52 -10.32
CA GLN A 121 1.02 9.63 -11.47
C GLN A 121 0.05 8.45 -11.45
N ALA A 122 -0.65 8.22 -10.34
CA ALA A 122 -1.60 7.11 -10.19
C ALA A 122 -3.06 7.58 -10.12
N VAL A 123 -3.31 8.89 -10.22
CA VAL A 123 -4.64 9.45 -10.01
C VAL A 123 -5.68 8.88 -10.98
N ASP A 124 -5.28 8.56 -12.21
CA ASP A 124 -6.19 8.04 -13.23
C ASP A 124 -6.44 6.53 -13.12
N TYR A 125 -5.67 5.84 -12.28
CA TYR A 125 -5.82 4.40 -12.10
C TYR A 125 -7.08 4.04 -11.32
N TYR A 126 -7.36 4.78 -10.25
CA TYR A 126 -8.41 4.41 -9.31
C TYR A 126 -9.84 4.47 -9.87
N PRO A 127 -10.20 5.44 -10.71
CA PRO A 127 -11.53 5.40 -11.35
C PRO A 127 -11.74 4.14 -12.18
N LYS A 128 -10.69 3.63 -12.81
CA LYS A 128 -10.78 2.43 -13.67
C LYS A 128 -11.11 1.17 -12.89
N ILE A 129 -10.87 1.15 -11.58
CA ILE A 129 -11.15 0.00 -10.73
C ILE A 129 -12.30 0.26 -9.75
N GLY A 130 -13.08 1.33 -9.98
CA GLY A 130 -14.32 1.56 -9.27
C GLY A 130 -14.30 2.62 -8.18
N PHE A 131 -13.19 3.30 -7.97
CA PHE A 131 -13.12 4.37 -6.98
C PHE A 131 -13.74 5.65 -7.53
N GLU A 132 -14.35 6.43 -6.63
CA GLU A 132 -14.91 7.74 -6.93
C GLU A 132 -14.08 8.82 -6.25
N ALA A 133 -13.86 9.94 -6.94
CA ALA A 133 -13.23 11.10 -6.34
C ALA A 133 -14.15 11.70 -5.28
N HIS A 134 -13.58 12.10 -4.13
CA HIS A 134 -14.36 12.73 -3.07
C HIS A 134 -14.10 14.22 -3.06
N PRO A 135 -15.09 15.06 -3.39
CA PRO A 135 -14.89 16.50 -3.52
C PRO A 135 -14.68 17.22 -2.20
N SER A 136 -14.98 16.56 -1.08
CA SER A 136 -14.89 17.16 0.25
C SER A 136 -13.73 16.61 1.07
N ALA A 137 -12.72 16.04 0.43
CA ALA A 137 -11.54 15.54 1.13
C ALA A 137 -10.59 16.68 1.47
N TRP A 138 -10.13 16.74 2.73
CA TRP A 138 -9.25 17.78 3.26
C TRP A 138 -8.08 17.14 3.99
N HIS A 139 -6.90 17.75 3.94
CA HIS A 139 -5.75 17.28 4.68
C HIS A 139 -4.88 18.43 5.15
N ILE A 140 -4.16 18.23 6.23
CA ILE A 140 -3.18 19.17 6.77
C ILE A 140 -2.17 18.39 7.60
N LEU A 141 -0.94 18.85 7.63
CA LEU A 141 0.05 18.30 8.55
C LEU A 141 -0.25 18.75 9.98
N ALA A 142 -0.07 17.87 10.95
CA ALA A 142 -0.31 18.18 12.36
C ALA A 142 0.48 19.41 12.81
N GLY A 143 1.75 19.49 12.43
CA GLY A 143 2.59 20.63 12.79
C GLY A 143 2.10 21.95 12.22
N ASP A 144 1.58 21.94 11.00
CA ASP A 144 1.04 23.14 10.35
C ASP A 144 -0.21 23.63 11.06
N PHE A 145 -1.09 22.71 11.47
CA PHE A 145 -2.28 23.09 12.22
C PHE A 145 -1.91 23.70 13.57
N LEU A 146 -0.98 23.09 14.29
CA LEU A 146 -0.51 23.61 15.58
C LEU A 146 0.12 24.99 15.45
N ALA A 147 0.79 25.28 14.33
CA ALA A 147 1.36 26.59 14.08
C ALA A 147 0.29 27.68 13.90
N LEU A 148 -0.90 27.32 13.40
CA LEU A 148 -2.01 28.25 13.27
C LEU A 148 -2.61 28.65 14.61
N GLU A 149 -2.47 27.82 15.65
CA GLU A 149 -3.03 28.05 16.98
C GLU A 149 -2.20 29.03 17.82
N ARG A 150 -1.02 29.43 17.38
CA ARG A 150 -0.12 30.31 18.12
C ARG A 150 -0.41 31.78 17.91
#